data_9768b58e5ec93e0b247db80252da5632
#
_entry.id   9768b58e5ec93e0b247db80252da5632
#
_cell.length_a   1.000
_cell.length_b   1.000
_cell.length_c   1.000
_cell.angle_alpha   90.00
_cell.angle_beta   90.00
_cell.angle_gamma   90.00
#
_symmetry.space_group_name_H-M   'P 1'
#
loop_
_entity.id
_entity.type
_entity.pdbx_description
1 polymer ?
#
loop_
_entity_poly.entity_id
_entity_poly.type
_entity_poly.pdbx_seq_one_letter_code
_entity_poly.pdbx_strand_id
1 'polypeptide(L)'
;MSKTILKVSNLNFYYKNPNFKSIEWTNIFNSIDFEIPKKSIIGLVGKSGCGKTTLGKAIVNYFMFSNLKKNVDYKLEGEISFFDDNKEFSTLDKAYADSFNPPPIQMVFQDPRTSLNMKMDLYNQLKETILLNNSSLSKIDLKEKIHSLAKNFKIEEHLKKTPHNLSGGQRRRFGLAKIISCEPRLIIADEPVASLDVSIKQDIMNILFSLKDLDITIIIISHDIALLKKNANFILVMDEGKLVEKWDPKKTPKHSATKALNQDSSYMNTFIEDLQ
;
A
#
# COMPACT_ATOMS: atom_id res chain seq x y z
N MET A 1 -15.01 -20.59 -4.34
CA MET A 1 -13.95 -19.73 -3.78
C MET A 1 -14.36 -18.28 -3.91
N SER A 2 -14.27 -17.48 -2.84
CA SER A 2 -14.60 -16.05 -2.88
C SER A 2 -13.73 -15.35 -3.92
N LYS A 3 -14.35 -14.55 -4.80
CA LYS A 3 -13.61 -13.68 -5.74
C LYS A 3 -13.06 -12.43 -5.05
N THR A 4 -13.54 -12.13 -3.85
CA THR A 4 -13.19 -10.96 -3.04
C THR A 4 -12.02 -11.31 -2.11
N ILE A 5 -11.06 -10.40 -1.94
CA ILE A 5 -9.97 -10.51 -0.97
C ILE A 5 -10.19 -9.59 0.23
N LEU A 6 -10.79 -8.44 -0.01
CA LEU A 6 -11.04 -7.42 1.02
C LEU A 6 -12.45 -6.84 0.83
N LYS A 7 -13.16 -6.69 1.93
CA LYS A 7 -14.43 -5.97 2.00
C LYS A 7 -14.35 -4.96 3.13
N VAL A 8 -14.76 -3.75 2.86
CA VAL A 8 -14.89 -2.66 3.83
C VAL A 8 -16.34 -2.26 3.88
N SER A 9 -16.92 -2.20 5.09
CA SER A 9 -18.34 -1.93 5.29
C SER A 9 -18.54 -0.85 6.36
N ASN A 10 -19.21 0.22 5.96
CA ASN A 10 -19.57 1.38 6.80
C ASN A 10 -18.42 1.88 7.69
N LEU A 11 -17.21 1.97 7.11
CA LEU A 11 -16.02 2.31 7.85
C LEU A 11 -15.94 3.81 8.12
N ASN A 12 -15.75 4.17 9.40
CA ASN A 12 -15.61 5.55 9.86
C ASN A 12 -14.35 5.67 10.69
N PHE A 13 -13.62 6.78 10.54
CA PHE A 13 -12.42 7.05 11.32
C PHE A 13 -12.44 8.46 11.90
N TYR A 14 -12.24 8.52 13.19
CA TYR A 14 -12.20 9.75 13.97
C TYR A 14 -10.86 9.86 14.66
N TYR A 15 -10.38 11.08 14.75
CA TYR A 15 -9.12 11.43 15.35
C TYR A 15 -9.30 12.58 16.34
N LYS A 16 -8.63 12.50 17.48
CA LYS A 16 -8.60 13.55 18.49
C LYS A 16 -7.22 14.17 18.52
N ASN A 17 -7.13 15.45 18.19
CA ASN A 17 -5.86 16.15 18.22
C ASN A 17 -5.53 16.58 19.67
N PRO A 18 -4.45 16.07 20.27
CA PRO A 18 -4.08 16.39 21.63
C PRO A 18 -3.67 17.86 21.85
N ASN A 19 -3.36 18.58 20.76
CA ASN A 19 -2.94 19.99 20.80
C ASN A 19 -4.11 20.98 20.78
N PHE A 20 -5.33 20.52 20.53
CA PHE A 20 -6.52 21.36 20.61
C PHE A 20 -7.15 21.24 22.01
N LYS A 21 -7.41 22.37 22.64
CA LYS A 21 -8.10 22.44 23.96
C LYS A 21 -9.55 21.92 23.90
N SER A 22 -10.14 21.78 22.72
CA SER A 22 -11.48 21.22 22.53
C SER A 22 -11.42 19.68 22.44
N ILE A 23 -12.30 19.01 23.18
CA ILE A 23 -12.44 17.54 23.24
C ILE A 23 -13.18 17.01 21.98
N GLU A 24 -13.10 17.70 20.86
CA GLU A 24 -13.85 17.35 19.67
C GLU A 24 -13.13 16.32 18.80
N TRP A 25 -13.87 15.29 18.38
CA TRP A 25 -13.43 14.29 17.42
C TRP A 25 -13.51 14.85 16.00
N THR A 26 -12.40 14.88 15.32
CA THR A 26 -12.36 15.22 13.88
C THR A 26 -12.62 13.96 13.07
N ASN A 27 -13.66 13.97 12.25
CA ASN A 27 -13.94 12.89 11.30
C ASN A 27 -12.99 13.01 10.11
N ILE A 28 -12.23 11.95 9.81
CA ILE A 28 -11.29 11.87 8.68
C ILE A 28 -11.95 11.26 7.46
N PHE A 29 -12.74 10.20 7.67
CA PHE A 29 -13.58 9.62 6.63
C PHE A 29 -14.83 8.96 7.26
N ASN A 30 -15.88 8.90 6.46
CA ASN A 30 -17.20 8.49 6.90
C ASN A 30 -17.90 7.58 5.89
N SER A 31 -18.50 6.50 6.40
CA SER A 31 -19.32 5.54 5.62
C SER A 31 -18.59 5.05 4.36
N ILE A 32 -17.37 4.57 4.52
CA ILE A 32 -16.61 4.01 3.42
C ILE A 32 -17.03 2.56 3.19
N ASP A 33 -17.49 2.28 1.97
CA ASP A 33 -17.96 0.95 1.53
C ASP A 33 -17.29 0.57 0.20
N PHE A 34 -16.59 -0.56 0.14
CA PHE A 34 -16.07 -1.13 -1.10
C PHE A 34 -15.64 -2.59 -0.95
N GLU A 35 -15.49 -3.24 -2.12
CA GLU A 35 -14.94 -4.59 -2.22
C GLU A 35 -13.81 -4.64 -3.24
N ILE A 36 -12.76 -5.39 -2.90
CA ILE A 36 -11.57 -5.61 -3.73
C ILE A 36 -11.54 -7.07 -4.19
N PRO A 37 -11.53 -7.33 -5.52
CA PRO A 37 -11.35 -8.68 -6.05
C PRO A 37 -9.92 -9.18 -5.86
N LYS A 38 -9.74 -10.50 -5.74
CA LYS A 38 -8.43 -11.15 -5.78
C LYS A 38 -7.72 -10.85 -7.12
N LYS A 39 -6.39 -10.83 -7.12
CA LYS A 39 -5.53 -10.72 -8.31
C LYS A 39 -5.85 -9.47 -9.15
N SER A 40 -6.07 -8.35 -8.51
CA SER A 40 -6.43 -7.10 -9.16
C SER A 40 -5.54 -5.94 -8.72
N ILE A 41 -5.47 -4.93 -9.58
CA ILE A 41 -4.79 -3.66 -9.31
C ILE A 41 -5.85 -2.58 -9.18
N ILE A 42 -5.89 -1.93 -8.03
CA ILE A 42 -6.86 -0.88 -7.72
C ILE A 42 -6.11 0.43 -7.44
N GLY A 43 -6.57 1.51 -8.06
CA GLY A 43 -6.17 2.86 -7.67
C GLY A 43 -7.03 3.37 -6.51
N LEU A 44 -6.43 4.07 -5.56
CA LEU A 44 -7.12 4.88 -4.57
C LEU A 44 -6.63 6.32 -4.71
N VAL A 45 -7.44 7.18 -5.28
CA VAL A 45 -7.06 8.55 -5.65
C VAL A 45 -7.94 9.58 -4.96
N GLY A 46 -7.47 10.83 -4.94
CA GLY A 46 -8.17 11.97 -4.37
C GLY A 46 -7.21 13.07 -3.96
N LYS A 47 -7.73 14.24 -3.61
CA LYS A 47 -6.94 15.38 -3.17
C LYS A 47 -6.11 15.05 -1.92
N SER A 48 -5.03 15.80 -1.70
CA SER A 48 -4.25 15.69 -0.47
C SER A 48 -5.13 15.94 0.76
N GLY A 49 -4.97 15.16 1.82
CA GLY A 49 -5.73 15.31 3.06
C GLY A 49 -7.14 14.67 3.07
N CYS A 50 -7.65 14.09 1.96
CA CYS A 50 -8.98 13.47 1.95
C CYS A 50 -9.09 12.10 2.66
N GLY A 51 -8.03 11.61 3.31
CA GLY A 51 -8.08 10.40 4.15
C GLY A 51 -7.50 9.12 3.54
N LYS A 52 -6.95 9.11 2.31
CA LYS A 52 -6.44 7.90 1.61
C LYS A 52 -5.40 7.11 2.43
N THR A 53 -4.35 7.77 2.88
CA THR A 53 -3.30 7.16 3.72
C THR A 53 -3.86 6.61 5.02
N THR A 54 -4.82 7.33 5.63
CA THR A 54 -5.49 6.89 6.86
C THR A 54 -6.33 5.65 6.62
N LEU A 55 -7.04 5.59 5.48
CA LEU A 55 -7.79 4.41 5.08
C LEU A 55 -6.88 3.20 4.85
N GLY A 56 -5.77 3.39 4.12
CA GLY A 56 -4.74 2.34 3.95
C GLY A 56 -4.21 1.81 5.28
N LYS A 57 -3.89 2.71 6.21
CA LYS A 57 -3.44 2.36 7.57
C LYS A 57 -4.52 1.64 8.39
N ALA A 58 -5.79 2.02 8.24
CA ALA A 58 -6.89 1.33 8.91
C ALA A 58 -7.02 -0.11 8.40
N ILE A 59 -6.91 -0.34 7.08
CA ILE A 59 -7.02 -1.67 6.47
C ILE A 59 -5.94 -2.63 7.00
N VAL A 60 -4.70 -2.17 7.14
CA VAL A 60 -3.60 -2.99 7.70
C VAL A 60 -3.58 -3.03 9.23
N ASN A 61 -4.60 -2.47 9.87
CA ASN A 61 -4.72 -2.38 11.33
C ASN A 61 -3.50 -1.70 12.02
N TYR A 62 -2.87 -0.75 11.31
CA TYR A 62 -1.67 -0.04 11.75
C TYR A 62 -1.84 0.62 13.12
N PHE A 63 -3.02 1.18 13.38
CA PHE A 63 -3.30 1.91 14.61
C PHE A 63 -3.32 1.02 15.85
N MET A 64 -3.66 -0.26 15.70
CA MET A 64 -3.64 -1.22 16.82
C MET A 64 -2.20 -1.65 17.16
N PHE A 65 -1.34 -1.82 16.16
CA PHE A 65 0.02 -2.32 16.33
C PHE A 65 1.05 -1.20 16.57
N SER A 66 0.74 0.03 16.16
CA SER A 66 1.64 1.16 16.41
C SER A 66 1.57 1.59 17.87
N ASN A 67 2.73 1.79 18.50
CA ASN A 67 2.85 2.37 19.86
C ASN A 67 2.31 3.82 19.97
N LEU A 68 1.59 4.30 18.95
CA LEU A 68 0.91 5.59 18.91
C LEU A 68 -0.19 5.74 19.97
N LYS A 69 -0.58 4.63 20.63
CA LYS A 69 -1.54 4.63 21.77
C LYS A 69 -1.18 5.62 22.89
N LYS A 70 0.05 6.10 22.98
CA LYS A 70 0.45 6.98 24.10
C LYS A 70 0.10 8.44 23.92
N ASN A 71 -0.14 8.93 22.68
CA ASN A 71 -0.31 10.38 22.42
C ASN A 71 -1.45 10.75 21.46
N VAL A 72 -2.21 9.78 20.94
CA VAL A 72 -3.23 10.04 19.92
C VAL A 72 -4.44 9.15 20.17
N ASP A 73 -5.57 9.77 20.48
CA ASP A 73 -6.84 9.07 20.55
C ASP A 73 -7.43 8.95 19.14
N TYR A 74 -7.79 7.73 18.74
CA TYR A 74 -8.53 7.47 17.50
C TYR A 74 -9.73 6.55 17.79
N LYS A 75 -10.73 6.65 16.95
CA LYS A 75 -11.91 5.78 16.96
C LYS A 75 -12.13 5.26 15.54
N LEU A 76 -12.23 3.95 15.41
CA LEU A 76 -12.53 3.27 14.16
C LEU A 76 -13.81 2.48 14.36
N GLU A 77 -14.82 2.70 13.49
CA GLU A 77 -16.11 2.05 13.51
C GLU A 77 -16.38 1.44 12.14
N GLY A 78 -17.16 0.36 12.09
CA GLY A 78 -17.41 -0.41 10.88
C GLY A 78 -16.60 -1.69 10.82
N GLU A 79 -16.55 -2.32 9.66
CA GLU A 79 -15.93 -3.63 9.47
C GLU A 79 -14.92 -3.63 8.32
N ILE A 80 -13.83 -4.37 8.50
CA ILE A 80 -12.85 -4.67 7.47
C ILE A 80 -12.64 -6.18 7.45
N SER A 81 -13.16 -6.85 6.43
CA SER A 81 -13.08 -8.29 6.26
C SER A 81 -12.03 -8.66 5.23
N PHE A 82 -11.09 -9.53 5.63
CA PHE A 82 -10.11 -10.16 4.75
C PHE A 82 -10.51 -11.61 4.48
N PHE A 83 -10.45 -12.02 3.20
CA PHE A 83 -10.84 -13.37 2.78
C PHE A 83 -9.62 -14.17 2.33
N ASP A 84 -9.25 -15.18 3.13
CA ASP A 84 -8.22 -16.17 2.80
C ASP A 84 -8.90 -17.52 2.52
N ASP A 85 -8.80 -17.97 1.29
CA ASP A 85 -9.50 -19.14 0.75
C ASP A 85 -11.02 -19.09 1.01
N ASN A 86 -11.52 -19.87 1.97
CA ASN A 86 -12.93 -19.91 2.33
C ASN A 86 -13.23 -19.34 3.73
N LYS A 87 -12.23 -18.69 4.35
CA LYS A 87 -12.36 -18.09 5.66
C LYS A 87 -12.40 -16.58 5.56
N GLU A 88 -13.23 -15.99 6.40
CA GLU A 88 -13.34 -14.55 6.60
C GLU A 88 -12.71 -14.18 7.94
N PHE A 89 -11.89 -13.13 7.93
CA PHE A 89 -11.23 -12.59 9.11
C PHE A 89 -11.52 -11.10 9.20
N SER A 90 -11.96 -10.64 10.37
CA SER A 90 -11.96 -9.20 10.65
C SER A 90 -10.52 -8.74 10.92
N THR A 91 -10.00 -7.82 10.11
CA THR A 91 -8.63 -7.32 10.30
C THR A 91 -8.47 -6.52 11.59
N LEU A 92 -9.59 -6.09 12.18
CA LEU A 92 -9.63 -5.32 13.43
C LEU A 92 -9.57 -6.21 14.67
N ASP A 93 -9.75 -7.52 14.51
CA ASP A 93 -9.78 -8.46 15.62
C ASP A 93 -8.39 -8.99 15.96
N LYS A 94 -8.18 -9.28 17.24
CA LYS A 94 -6.96 -9.94 17.72
C LYS A 94 -6.76 -11.31 17.06
N ALA A 95 -7.84 -12.03 16.78
CA ALA A 95 -7.80 -13.33 16.12
C ALA A 95 -7.12 -13.29 14.75
N TYR A 96 -7.29 -12.21 13.98
CA TYR A 96 -6.55 -12.01 12.73
C TYR A 96 -5.04 -11.90 12.97
N ALA A 97 -4.65 -11.07 13.94
CA ALA A 97 -3.24 -10.90 14.29
C ALA A 97 -2.59 -12.19 14.78
N ASP A 98 -3.31 -13.00 15.57
CA ASP A 98 -2.83 -14.27 16.10
C ASP A 98 -2.78 -15.37 15.02
N SER A 99 -3.56 -15.23 13.92
CA SER A 99 -3.64 -16.23 12.84
C SER A 99 -2.53 -16.09 11.79
N PHE A 100 -1.87 -14.93 11.71
CA PHE A 100 -0.92 -14.63 10.64
C PHE A 100 0.35 -13.97 11.19
N ASN A 101 1.50 -14.56 10.86
CA ASN A 101 2.82 -13.98 11.16
C ASN A 101 3.82 -14.32 10.05
N PRO A 102 4.11 -13.37 9.14
CA PRO A 102 3.62 -11.99 9.05
C PRO A 102 2.17 -11.89 8.52
N PRO A 103 1.48 -10.74 8.74
CA PRO A 103 0.14 -10.52 8.21
C PRO A 103 0.09 -10.59 6.69
N PRO A 104 -0.99 -11.16 6.08
CA PRO A 104 -1.14 -11.29 4.63
C PRO A 104 -1.44 -9.96 3.92
N ILE A 105 -1.83 -8.93 4.65
CA ILE A 105 -1.99 -7.57 4.15
C ILE A 105 -0.78 -6.75 4.58
N GLN A 106 -0.03 -6.24 3.62
CA GLN A 106 1.18 -5.46 3.86
C GLN A 106 1.05 -4.04 3.30
N MET A 107 1.75 -3.06 3.90
CA MET A 107 1.74 -1.68 3.44
C MET A 107 3.15 -1.18 3.12
N VAL A 108 3.30 -0.62 1.91
CA VAL A 108 4.48 0.16 1.49
C VAL A 108 4.21 1.62 1.84
N PHE A 109 4.94 2.17 2.80
CA PHE A 109 4.80 3.57 3.20
C PHE A 109 5.50 4.52 2.23
N GLN A 110 5.02 5.75 2.16
CA GLN A 110 5.59 6.82 1.35
C GLN A 110 7.08 7.05 1.65
N ASP A 111 7.50 7.02 2.92
CA ASP A 111 8.91 7.06 3.30
C ASP A 111 9.41 5.64 3.64
N PRO A 112 10.26 5.02 2.81
CA PRO A 112 10.78 3.68 3.08
C PRO A 112 11.63 3.58 4.36
N ARG A 113 12.14 4.70 4.89
CA ARG A 113 12.92 4.72 6.15
C ARG A 113 12.10 4.29 7.36
N THR A 114 10.79 4.45 7.31
CA THR A 114 9.89 4.06 8.41
C THR A 114 9.77 2.54 8.59
N SER A 115 10.07 1.75 7.55
CA SER A 115 9.93 0.28 7.55
C SER A 115 11.27 -0.46 7.46
N LEU A 116 12.40 0.25 7.32
CA LEU A 116 13.72 -0.33 7.16
C LEU A 116 14.58 -0.13 8.41
N ASN A 117 15.34 -1.18 8.80
CA ASN A 117 16.38 -1.02 9.79
C ASN A 117 17.62 -0.38 9.14
N MET A 118 17.85 0.89 9.42
CA MET A 118 18.92 1.69 8.79
C MET A 118 20.34 1.23 9.18
N LYS A 119 20.49 0.40 10.22
CA LYS A 119 21.79 -0.09 10.74
C LYS A 119 22.11 -1.53 10.32
N MET A 120 21.14 -2.27 9.80
CA MET A 120 21.30 -3.66 9.36
C MET A 120 21.45 -3.72 7.83
N ASP A 121 22.31 -4.61 7.32
CA ASP A 121 22.44 -4.80 5.87
C ASP A 121 21.19 -5.43 5.25
N LEU A 122 21.08 -5.30 3.93
CA LEU A 122 19.91 -5.75 3.18
C LEU A 122 19.73 -7.28 3.25
N TYR A 123 20.85 -8.02 3.19
CA TYR A 123 20.83 -9.49 3.25
C TYR A 123 20.18 -9.98 4.54
N ASN A 124 20.63 -9.45 5.67
CA ASN A 124 20.12 -9.86 6.98
C ASN A 124 18.66 -9.44 7.19
N GLN A 125 18.24 -8.28 6.69
CA GLN A 125 16.83 -7.88 6.76
C GLN A 125 15.92 -8.80 5.93
N LEU A 126 16.32 -9.19 4.70
CA LEU A 126 15.57 -10.16 3.90
C LEU A 126 15.56 -11.54 4.56
N LYS A 127 16.70 -11.97 5.11
CA LYS A 127 16.81 -13.23 5.86
C LYS A 127 15.80 -13.30 7.00
N GLU A 128 15.75 -12.27 7.85
CA GLU A 128 14.80 -12.21 8.95
C GLU A 128 13.36 -12.35 8.45
N THR A 129 12.99 -11.57 7.43
CA THR A 129 11.63 -11.55 6.93
C THR A 129 11.22 -12.89 6.29
N ILE A 130 12.12 -13.52 5.52
CA ILE A 130 11.86 -14.82 4.90
C ILE A 130 11.69 -15.91 5.98
N LEU A 131 12.52 -15.87 7.03
CA LEU A 131 12.45 -16.85 8.12
C LEU A 131 11.22 -16.69 9.01
N LEU A 132 10.61 -15.50 9.08
CA LEU A 132 9.31 -15.31 9.72
C LEU A 132 8.21 -16.12 9.02
N ASN A 133 8.24 -16.21 7.69
CA ASN A 133 7.28 -17.00 6.91
C ASN A 133 7.58 -18.50 6.98
N ASN A 134 8.84 -18.87 6.89
CA ASN A 134 9.26 -20.27 6.84
C ASN A 134 10.58 -20.48 7.60
N SER A 135 10.46 -20.78 8.87
CA SER A 135 11.61 -21.01 9.76
C SER A 135 12.38 -22.30 9.45
N SER A 136 11.80 -23.22 8.66
CA SER A 136 12.40 -24.53 8.34
C SER A 136 13.24 -24.56 7.06
N LEU A 137 13.42 -23.43 6.37
CA LEU A 137 14.25 -23.35 5.16
C LEU A 137 15.69 -23.76 5.43
N SER A 138 16.26 -24.58 4.55
CA SER A 138 17.68 -24.88 4.58
C SER A 138 18.52 -23.62 4.34
N LYS A 139 19.78 -23.61 4.78
CA LYS A 139 20.68 -22.48 4.53
C LYS A 139 20.90 -22.21 3.04
N ILE A 140 20.84 -23.26 2.21
CA ILE A 140 21.02 -23.17 0.75
C ILE A 140 19.79 -22.49 0.14
N ASP A 141 18.60 -23.04 0.41
CA ASP A 141 17.34 -22.50 -0.14
C ASP A 141 17.10 -21.06 0.29
N LEU A 142 17.40 -20.73 1.54
CA LEU A 142 17.31 -19.36 2.06
C LEU A 142 18.22 -18.40 1.29
N LYS A 143 19.48 -18.81 1.03
CA LYS A 143 20.42 -18.00 0.28
C LYS A 143 19.94 -17.78 -1.16
N GLU A 144 19.48 -18.85 -1.82
CA GLU A 144 18.94 -18.79 -3.18
C GLU A 144 17.72 -17.87 -3.26
N LYS A 145 16.79 -18.01 -2.31
CA LYS A 145 15.60 -17.15 -2.23
C LYS A 145 15.95 -15.67 -2.05
N ILE A 146 16.93 -15.35 -1.19
CA ILE A 146 17.41 -13.96 -0.98
C ILE A 146 18.01 -13.41 -2.28
N HIS A 147 18.91 -14.16 -2.94
CA HIS A 147 19.56 -13.71 -4.17
C HIS A 147 18.56 -13.57 -5.33
N SER A 148 17.64 -14.52 -5.51
CA SER A 148 16.59 -14.44 -6.52
C SER A 148 15.72 -13.20 -6.32
N LEU A 149 15.27 -12.96 -5.09
CA LEU A 149 14.48 -11.78 -4.75
C LEU A 149 15.27 -10.48 -5.02
N ALA A 150 16.53 -10.42 -4.56
CA ALA A 150 17.38 -9.24 -4.76
C ALA A 150 17.63 -8.95 -6.25
N LYS A 151 17.80 -9.98 -7.07
CA LYS A 151 17.96 -9.87 -8.52
C LYS A 151 16.69 -9.33 -9.18
N ASN A 152 15.50 -9.86 -8.83
CA ASN A 152 14.22 -9.39 -9.37
C ASN A 152 13.97 -7.90 -9.09
N PHE A 153 14.44 -7.40 -7.94
CA PHE A 153 14.32 -6.00 -7.56
C PHE A 153 15.55 -5.14 -7.92
N LYS A 154 16.53 -5.69 -8.66
CA LYS A 154 17.76 -5.00 -9.10
C LYS A 154 18.54 -4.38 -7.92
N ILE A 155 18.71 -5.15 -6.85
CA ILE A 155 19.43 -4.74 -5.60
C ILE A 155 20.50 -5.76 -5.17
N GLU A 156 20.77 -6.77 -5.97
CA GLU A 156 21.68 -7.87 -5.62
C GLU A 156 23.10 -7.38 -5.24
N GLU A 157 23.65 -6.42 -5.98
CA GLU A 157 24.96 -5.83 -5.72
C GLU A 157 25.02 -5.04 -4.40
N HIS A 158 23.87 -4.78 -3.82
CA HIS A 158 23.73 -3.96 -2.61
C HIS A 158 23.43 -4.76 -1.34
N LEU A 159 23.35 -6.09 -1.42
CA LEU A 159 22.95 -6.95 -0.29
C LEU A 159 23.81 -6.74 0.98
N LYS A 160 25.09 -6.42 0.82
CA LYS A 160 26.02 -6.15 1.94
C LYS A 160 25.97 -4.70 2.46
N LYS A 161 25.19 -3.83 1.81
CA LYS A 161 25.04 -2.42 2.23
C LYS A 161 23.89 -2.30 3.22
N THR A 162 23.95 -1.26 4.05
CA THR A 162 22.80 -0.83 4.85
C THR A 162 21.91 0.11 4.03
N PRO A 163 20.60 0.27 4.35
CA PRO A 163 19.72 1.19 3.64
C PRO A 163 20.20 2.64 3.65
N HIS A 164 21.02 3.03 4.62
CA HIS A 164 21.62 4.36 4.67
C HIS A 164 22.50 4.66 3.45
N ASN A 165 23.21 3.65 2.94
CA ASN A 165 24.15 3.74 1.82
C ASN A 165 23.50 3.52 0.45
N LEU A 166 22.17 3.58 0.34
CA LEU A 166 21.40 3.43 -0.89
C LEU A 166 20.87 4.76 -1.41
N SER A 167 20.69 4.87 -2.73
CA SER A 167 19.89 5.94 -3.33
C SER A 167 18.41 5.82 -2.96
N GLY A 168 17.61 6.87 -3.19
CA GLY A 168 16.16 6.85 -2.94
C GLY A 168 15.45 5.72 -3.67
N GLY A 169 15.76 5.53 -4.97
CA GLY A 169 15.21 4.45 -5.79
C GLY A 169 15.62 3.07 -5.32
N GLN A 170 16.90 2.87 -4.95
CA GLN A 170 17.39 1.61 -4.41
C GLN A 170 16.70 1.26 -3.08
N ARG A 171 16.55 2.24 -2.17
CA ARG A 171 15.79 2.02 -0.93
C ARG A 171 14.35 1.64 -1.19
N ARG A 172 13.69 2.25 -2.18
CA ARG A 172 12.31 1.92 -2.55
C ARG A 172 12.21 0.50 -3.08
N ARG A 173 13.10 0.08 -3.99
CA ARG A 173 13.14 -1.30 -4.50
C ARG A 173 13.41 -2.29 -3.38
N PHE A 174 14.31 -1.98 -2.45
CA PHE A 174 14.56 -2.82 -1.28
C PHE A 174 13.34 -2.93 -0.36
N GLY A 175 12.65 -1.82 -0.08
CA GLY A 175 11.42 -1.82 0.70
C GLY A 175 10.34 -2.73 0.10
N LEU A 176 10.17 -2.70 -1.24
CA LEU A 176 9.29 -3.60 -1.97
C LEU A 176 9.74 -5.06 -1.86
N ALA A 177 11.03 -5.35 -2.08
CA ALA A 177 11.58 -6.70 -1.93
C ALA A 177 11.34 -7.27 -0.53
N LYS A 178 11.54 -6.45 0.50
CA LYS A 178 11.28 -6.85 1.89
C LYS A 178 9.81 -7.19 2.14
N ILE A 179 8.88 -6.41 1.59
CA ILE A 179 7.44 -6.67 1.71
C ILE A 179 7.06 -7.95 0.95
N ILE A 180 7.58 -8.14 -0.26
CA ILE A 180 7.33 -9.35 -1.05
C ILE A 180 7.89 -10.60 -0.36
N SER A 181 8.98 -10.47 0.38
CA SER A 181 9.54 -11.59 1.16
C SER A 181 8.61 -12.08 2.29
N CYS A 182 7.60 -11.28 2.66
CA CYS A 182 6.51 -11.70 3.55
C CYS A 182 5.45 -12.56 2.86
N GLU A 183 5.52 -12.78 1.55
CA GLU A 183 4.52 -13.49 0.74
C GLU A 183 3.08 -12.96 0.92
N PRO A 184 2.88 -11.64 0.76
CA PRO A 184 1.59 -11.02 1.03
C PRO A 184 0.54 -11.43 0.00
N ARG A 185 -0.73 -11.43 0.42
CA ARG A 185 -1.89 -11.62 -0.47
C ARG A 185 -2.43 -10.29 -1.00
N LEU A 186 -2.26 -9.23 -0.21
CA LEU A 186 -2.67 -7.86 -0.54
C LEU A 186 -1.57 -6.87 -0.14
N ILE A 187 -1.22 -5.98 -1.06
CA ILE A 187 -0.29 -4.88 -0.82
C ILE A 187 -1.04 -3.55 -0.96
N ILE A 188 -0.85 -2.66 -0.01
CA ILE A 188 -1.27 -1.26 -0.11
C ILE A 188 -0.01 -0.42 -0.29
N ALA A 189 0.16 0.21 -1.46
CA ALA A 189 1.30 1.06 -1.76
C ALA A 189 0.88 2.53 -1.65
N ASP A 190 1.36 3.22 -0.61
CA ASP A 190 1.03 4.62 -0.34
C ASP A 190 2.08 5.53 -0.98
N GLU A 191 1.66 6.27 -2.02
CA GLU A 191 2.50 7.16 -2.81
C GLU A 191 3.86 6.54 -3.19
N PRO A 192 3.87 5.35 -3.82
CA PRO A 192 5.07 4.52 -3.95
C PRO A 192 6.17 5.17 -4.80
N VAL A 193 5.82 6.20 -5.60
CA VAL A 193 6.75 6.87 -6.53
C VAL A 193 6.88 8.38 -6.26
N ALA A 194 6.34 8.87 -5.15
CA ALA A 194 6.49 10.28 -4.78
C ALA A 194 7.96 10.68 -4.66
N SER A 195 8.28 11.87 -5.16
CA SER A 195 9.63 12.47 -5.09
C SER A 195 10.75 11.65 -5.77
N LEU A 196 10.41 10.83 -6.76
CA LEU A 196 11.37 10.09 -7.59
C LEU A 196 11.42 10.69 -9.01
N ASP A 197 12.56 10.52 -9.68
CA ASP A 197 12.74 10.88 -11.08
C ASP A 197 11.86 10.01 -11.99
N VAL A 198 11.50 10.53 -13.19
CA VAL A 198 10.55 9.89 -14.12
C VAL A 198 10.93 8.45 -14.46
N SER A 199 12.22 8.19 -14.75
CA SER A 199 12.70 6.85 -15.08
C SER A 199 12.56 5.86 -13.92
N ILE A 200 12.84 6.31 -12.70
CA ILE A 200 12.73 5.49 -11.49
C ILE A 200 11.25 5.26 -11.16
N LYS A 201 10.38 6.27 -11.36
CA LYS A 201 8.92 6.12 -11.20
C LYS A 201 8.39 4.98 -12.04
N GLN A 202 8.74 4.98 -13.35
CA GLN A 202 8.28 3.94 -14.27
C GLN A 202 8.77 2.56 -13.85
N ASP A 203 10.03 2.41 -13.45
CA ASP A 203 10.59 1.14 -12.96
C ASP A 203 9.83 0.60 -11.74
N ILE A 204 9.57 1.45 -10.74
CA ILE A 204 8.85 1.05 -9.51
C ILE A 204 7.40 0.68 -9.83
N MET A 205 6.72 1.44 -10.70
CA MET A 205 5.36 1.12 -11.11
C MET A 205 5.29 -0.19 -11.89
N ASN A 206 6.24 -0.46 -12.79
CA ASN A 206 6.32 -1.73 -13.51
C ASN A 206 6.50 -2.92 -12.56
N ILE A 207 7.36 -2.77 -11.54
CA ILE A 207 7.51 -3.78 -10.48
C ILE A 207 6.16 -4.00 -9.77
N LEU A 208 5.48 -2.94 -9.34
CA LEU A 208 4.18 -3.07 -8.66
C LEU A 208 3.15 -3.76 -9.56
N PHE A 209 3.05 -3.38 -10.83
CA PHE A 209 2.09 -3.98 -11.75
C PHE A 209 2.37 -5.46 -12.03
N SER A 210 3.65 -5.87 -12.09
CA SER A 210 4.04 -7.28 -12.30
C SER A 210 3.70 -8.18 -11.11
N LEU A 211 3.49 -7.64 -9.91
CA LEU A 211 3.11 -8.45 -8.73
C LEU A 211 1.75 -9.12 -8.89
N LYS A 212 0.88 -8.63 -9.77
CA LYS A 212 -0.38 -9.28 -10.11
C LYS A 212 -0.15 -10.68 -10.71
N ASP A 213 0.94 -10.86 -11.45
CA ASP A 213 1.31 -12.14 -12.08
C ASP A 213 1.77 -13.17 -11.03
N LEU A 214 2.08 -12.71 -9.81
CA LEU A 214 2.35 -13.52 -8.62
C LEU A 214 1.10 -13.74 -7.75
N ASP A 215 -0.10 -13.51 -8.30
CA ASP A 215 -1.38 -13.64 -7.59
C ASP A 215 -1.58 -12.67 -6.43
N ILE A 216 -0.79 -11.60 -6.36
CA ILE A 216 -0.89 -10.56 -5.33
C ILE A 216 -1.90 -9.49 -5.78
N THR A 217 -2.80 -9.12 -4.89
CA THR A 217 -3.70 -7.98 -5.10
C THR A 217 -3.01 -6.70 -4.64
N ILE A 218 -3.25 -5.59 -5.36
CA ILE A 218 -2.53 -4.33 -5.08
C ILE A 218 -3.52 -3.18 -5.04
N ILE A 219 -3.46 -2.39 -3.97
CA ILE A 219 -4.10 -1.07 -3.88
C ILE A 219 -2.98 -0.03 -3.95
N ILE A 220 -3.02 0.85 -4.94
CA ILE A 220 -2.05 1.94 -5.10
C ILE A 220 -2.73 3.25 -4.74
N ILE A 221 -2.28 3.87 -3.68
CA ILE A 221 -2.69 5.22 -3.28
C ILE A 221 -1.83 6.21 -4.03
N SER A 222 -2.45 7.10 -4.80
CA SER A 222 -1.74 8.16 -5.53
C SER A 222 -2.64 9.36 -5.76
N HIS A 223 -2.04 10.53 -5.89
CA HIS A 223 -2.70 11.72 -6.43
C HIS A 223 -2.58 11.80 -7.96
N ASP A 224 -1.73 10.98 -8.57
CA ASP A 224 -1.52 10.92 -10.01
C ASP A 224 -2.35 9.80 -10.65
N ILE A 225 -3.46 10.19 -11.23
CA ILE A 225 -4.39 9.26 -11.90
C ILE A 225 -3.81 8.69 -13.20
N ALA A 226 -2.91 9.42 -13.88
CA ALA A 226 -2.34 9.00 -15.15
C ALA A 226 -1.52 7.72 -15.01
N LEU A 227 -0.80 7.56 -13.89
CA LEU A 227 -0.02 6.36 -13.59
C LEU A 227 -0.90 5.10 -13.48
N LEU A 228 -2.16 5.26 -13.09
CA LEU A 228 -3.06 4.14 -12.77
C LEU A 228 -3.97 3.76 -13.94
N LYS A 229 -4.32 4.70 -14.81
CA LYS A 229 -5.32 4.52 -15.89
C LYS A 229 -5.09 3.30 -16.77
N LYS A 230 -3.83 3.01 -17.13
CA LYS A 230 -3.51 1.90 -18.04
C LYS A 230 -3.59 0.53 -17.38
N ASN A 231 -3.34 0.44 -16.08
CA ASN A 231 -3.09 -0.83 -15.38
C ASN A 231 -4.13 -1.16 -14.31
N ALA A 232 -4.85 -0.17 -13.77
CA ALA A 232 -5.85 -0.43 -12.75
C ALA A 232 -7.12 -1.07 -13.33
N ASN A 233 -7.64 -2.06 -12.63
CA ASN A 233 -8.92 -2.68 -12.95
C ASN A 233 -10.08 -1.71 -12.71
N PHE A 234 -9.97 -0.90 -11.65
CA PHE A 234 -10.82 0.24 -11.37
C PHE A 234 -10.10 1.19 -10.40
N ILE A 235 -10.64 2.37 -10.26
CA ILE A 235 -10.10 3.42 -9.38
C ILE A 235 -11.20 3.83 -8.39
N LEU A 236 -10.87 3.79 -7.11
CA LEU A 236 -11.68 4.33 -6.03
C LEU A 236 -11.30 5.81 -5.85
N VAL A 237 -12.27 6.69 -5.93
CA VAL A 237 -12.06 8.13 -5.81
C VAL A 237 -12.59 8.61 -4.48
N MET A 238 -11.70 9.19 -3.67
CA MET A 238 -12.05 9.80 -2.39
C MET A 238 -12.07 11.33 -2.53
N ASP A 239 -13.09 11.94 -1.95
CA ASP A 239 -13.19 13.38 -1.79
C ASP A 239 -13.82 13.71 -0.44
N GLU A 240 -13.25 14.66 0.29
CA GLU A 240 -13.72 15.10 1.62
C GLU A 240 -14.10 13.95 2.58
N GLY A 241 -13.25 12.94 2.67
CA GLY A 241 -13.46 11.79 3.56
C GLY A 241 -14.52 10.79 3.12
N LYS A 242 -15.02 10.87 1.89
CA LYS A 242 -16.02 9.96 1.32
C LYS A 242 -15.51 9.26 0.08
N LEU A 243 -15.98 8.05 -0.18
CA LEU A 243 -15.80 7.38 -1.45
C LEU A 243 -16.89 7.87 -2.41
N VAL A 244 -16.51 8.71 -3.38
CA VAL A 244 -17.46 9.39 -4.27
C VAL A 244 -17.70 8.69 -5.60
N GLU A 245 -16.73 7.87 -6.05
CA GLU A 245 -16.88 7.08 -7.27
C GLU A 245 -15.98 5.84 -7.26
N LYS A 246 -16.53 4.71 -7.72
CA LYS A 246 -15.79 3.55 -8.21
C LYS A 246 -15.73 3.65 -9.72
N TRP A 247 -14.61 4.14 -10.24
CA TRP A 247 -14.46 4.49 -11.63
C TRP A 247 -13.72 3.40 -12.42
N ASP A 248 -14.31 3.00 -13.57
CA ASP A 248 -13.63 2.22 -14.60
C ASP A 248 -12.83 3.19 -15.50
N PRO A 249 -11.50 3.09 -15.55
CA PRO A 249 -10.67 4.03 -16.35
C PRO A 249 -10.98 4.06 -17.86
N LYS A 250 -11.65 3.01 -18.35
CA LYS A 250 -12.09 2.92 -19.76
C LYS A 250 -13.40 3.68 -20.04
N LYS A 251 -14.04 4.20 -19.00
CA LYS A 251 -15.32 4.93 -19.10
C LYS A 251 -15.12 6.38 -18.72
N THR A 252 -16.03 7.22 -19.20
CA THR A 252 -16.08 8.63 -18.82
C THR A 252 -16.40 8.76 -17.32
N PRO A 253 -15.63 9.53 -16.54
CA PRO A 253 -15.91 9.74 -15.13
C PRO A 253 -17.22 10.51 -14.93
N LYS A 254 -17.97 10.14 -13.91
CA LYS A 254 -19.29 10.72 -13.61
C LYS A 254 -19.21 11.84 -12.59
N HIS A 255 -18.49 11.59 -11.49
CA HIS A 255 -18.39 12.54 -10.38
C HIS A 255 -17.48 13.73 -10.74
N SER A 256 -17.80 14.92 -10.23
CA SER A 256 -17.05 16.17 -10.49
C SER A 256 -15.60 16.07 -10.02
N ALA A 257 -15.33 15.50 -8.84
CA ALA A 257 -13.99 15.28 -8.34
C ALA A 257 -13.15 14.37 -9.25
N THR A 258 -13.75 13.29 -9.79
CA THR A 258 -13.08 12.39 -10.74
C THR A 258 -12.78 13.09 -12.05
N LYS A 259 -13.71 13.90 -12.55
CA LYS A 259 -13.51 14.71 -13.77
C LYS A 259 -12.35 15.68 -13.60
N ALA A 260 -12.30 16.40 -12.48
CA ALA A 260 -11.22 17.33 -12.18
C ALA A 260 -9.85 16.63 -12.15
N LEU A 261 -9.71 15.55 -11.36
CA LEU A 261 -8.47 14.76 -11.28
C LEU A 261 -8.06 14.19 -12.67
N ASN A 262 -9.03 13.80 -13.49
CA ASN A 262 -8.79 13.28 -14.82
C ASN A 262 -8.32 14.37 -15.81
N GLN A 263 -8.82 15.59 -15.70
CA GLN A 263 -8.40 16.74 -16.50
C GLN A 263 -7.00 17.20 -16.11
N ASP A 264 -6.70 17.34 -14.82
CA ASP A 264 -5.37 17.72 -14.34
C ASP A 264 -4.28 16.76 -14.85
N SER A 265 -4.60 15.45 -14.92
CA SER A 265 -3.68 14.45 -15.46
C SER A 265 -3.46 14.53 -16.97
N SER A 266 -4.44 15.01 -17.74
CA SER A 266 -4.29 15.19 -19.19
C SER A 266 -3.45 16.41 -19.54
N TYR A 267 -3.57 17.51 -18.81
CA TYR A 267 -2.71 18.69 -19.00
C TYR A 267 -1.22 18.38 -18.73
N MET A 268 -0.92 17.59 -17.70
CA MET A 268 0.46 17.18 -17.40
C MET A 268 1.08 16.32 -18.51
N ASN A 269 0.31 15.40 -19.12
CA ASN A 269 0.80 14.55 -20.19
C ASN A 269 1.06 15.36 -21.49
N THR A 270 0.19 16.29 -21.85
CA THR A 270 0.39 17.17 -23.03
C THR A 270 1.64 18.04 -22.86
N PHE A 271 1.88 18.57 -21.65
CA PHE A 271 3.06 19.39 -21.37
C PHE A 271 4.38 18.61 -21.44
N ILE A 272 4.35 17.30 -21.15
CA ILE A 272 5.54 16.41 -21.24
C ILE A 272 5.78 16.01 -22.71
N GLU A 273 4.74 15.80 -23.51
CA GLU A 273 4.84 15.50 -24.95
C GLU A 273 5.35 16.71 -25.75
N ASP A 274 4.99 17.92 -25.36
CA ASP A 274 5.47 19.17 -25.98
C ASP A 274 6.93 19.53 -25.62
N LEU A 275 7.53 18.84 -24.64
CA LEU A 275 8.92 19.03 -24.21
C LEU A 275 9.87 17.94 -24.71
N GLN A 276 9.40 16.94 -25.47
CA GLN A 276 10.16 15.90 -26.16
C GLN A 276 10.25 16.18 -27.66
#